data_d9bd09e3b6b4e28c2abc5e42ed3de367
#
_entry.id   d9bd09e3b6b4e28c2abc5e42ed3de367
#
_cell.length_a   1.000
_cell.length_b   1.000
_cell.length_c   1.000
_cell.angle_alpha   90.00
_cell.angle_beta   90.00
_cell.angle_gamma   90.00
#
_symmetry.space_group_name_H-M   'P 1'
#
loop_
_entity.id
_entity.type
_entity.pdbx_description
1 polymer ?
#
loop_
_entity_poly.entity_id
_entity_poly.type
_entity_poly.pdbx_seq_one_letter_code
_entity_poly.pdbx_strand_id
1 'polypeptide(L)'
;MEIQITAIKFETVNGKKTGKSFSFKADPKKLAVFKTEATLRKKIKEYVAKSGIFKKEELDDVKYNMKNFLTEWKKLVATETYIQKKVEEIRRYVHARWTLGALHGIGHWDRVYENGQKLLTPDVNPLVVGLFAYLHDSCRIDDCEDINHGQRAAVWIDTLRNTYLKDVSDEKIELLQEACRLHTTALKTGNPTIDACFDSDRLDLWRVGIIPDPARLATEKGKEIASNTDYKSLICS
;
A
#
# COMPACT_ATOMS: atom_id res chain seq x y z
N MET A 1 -3.41 6.94 14.45
CA MET A 1 -4.27 7.28 15.62
C MET A 1 -4.41 6.04 16.49
N GLU A 2 -4.10 6.17 17.78
CA GLU A 2 -4.25 5.06 18.74
C GLU A 2 -5.61 5.11 19.42
N ILE A 3 -6.25 3.95 19.53
CA ILE A 3 -7.56 3.80 20.17
C ILE A 3 -7.43 2.89 21.37
N GLN A 4 -8.10 3.25 22.45
CA GLN A 4 -8.06 2.47 23.69
C GLN A 4 -8.85 1.16 23.54
N ILE A 5 -8.22 0.07 23.98
CA ILE A 5 -8.84 -1.24 24.20
C ILE A 5 -8.78 -1.54 25.67
N THR A 6 -9.88 -2.01 26.26
CA THR A 6 -9.96 -2.41 27.66
C THR A 6 -10.34 -3.87 27.77
N ALA A 7 -9.50 -4.66 28.40
CA ALA A 7 -9.73 -6.05 28.79
C ALA A 7 -10.25 -6.08 30.21
N ILE A 8 -11.37 -6.76 30.48
CA ILE A 8 -12.04 -6.78 31.77
C ILE A 8 -12.44 -8.22 32.11
N LYS A 9 -12.12 -8.66 33.33
CA LYS A 9 -12.70 -9.86 33.93
C LYS A 9 -13.54 -9.45 35.14
N PHE A 10 -14.78 -9.89 35.18
CA PHE A 10 -15.68 -9.65 36.29
C PHE A 10 -15.65 -10.84 37.24
N GLU A 11 -15.57 -10.55 38.55
CA GLU A 11 -15.66 -11.51 39.62
C GLU A 11 -16.75 -11.05 40.63
N THR A 12 -17.44 -12.01 41.25
CA THR A 12 -18.37 -11.70 42.33
C THR A 12 -17.74 -12.15 43.65
N VAL A 13 -17.41 -11.19 44.49
CA VAL A 13 -16.85 -11.44 45.83
C VAL A 13 -17.82 -10.88 46.85
N ASN A 14 -18.31 -11.74 47.76
CA ASN A 14 -19.28 -11.39 48.82
C ASN A 14 -20.54 -10.66 48.24
N GLY A 15 -21.10 -11.15 47.12
CA GLY A 15 -22.28 -10.58 46.50
C GLY A 15 -22.04 -9.25 45.76
N LYS A 16 -20.84 -8.70 45.77
CA LYS A 16 -20.46 -7.48 45.01
C LYS A 16 -19.70 -7.84 43.76
N LYS A 17 -20.11 -7.25 42.65
CA LYS A 17 -19.41 -7.39 41.36
C LYS A 17 -18.13 -6.55 41.42
N THR A 18 -17.00 -7.20 41.34
CA THR A 18 -15.67 -6.59 41.24
C THR A 18 -15.06 -7.00 39.88
N GLY A 19 -14.00 -6.33 39.46
CA GLY A 19 -13.36 -6.69 38.18
C GLY A 19 -11.91 -6.24 38.12
N LYS A 20 -11.08 -7.11 37.58
CA LYS A 20 -9.74 -6.73 37.10
C LYS A 20 -9.87 -6.12 35.71
N SER A 21 -9.14 -5.04 35.43
CA SER A 21 -9.11 -4.46 34.10
C SER A 21 -7.68 -4.11 33.71
N PHE A 22 -7.43 -4.20 32.39
CA PHE A 22 -6.19 -3.76 31.75
C PHE A 22 -6.56 -2.95 30.51
N SER A 23 -6.09 -1.70 30.45
CA SER A 23 -6.33 -0.82 29.31
C SER A 23 -5.02 -0.50 28.62
N PHE A 24 -5.04 -0.53 27.28
CA PHE A 24 -3.90 -0.17 26.44
C PHE A 24 -4.38 0.54 25.19
N LYS A 25 -3.49 1.28 24.53
CA LYS A 25 -3.75 1.92 23.24
C LYS A 25 -3.20 1.06 22.13
N ALA A 26 -3.96 0.89 21.07
CA ALA A 26 -3.57 0.17 19.87
C ALA A 26 -3.88 1.00 18.61
N ASP A 27 -3.00 0.94 17.63
CA ASP A 27 -3.21 1.58 16.34
C ASP A 27 -3.89 0.59 15.38
N PRO A 28 -5.16 0.85 14.96
CA PRO A 28 -5.86 -0.01 14.02
C PRO A 28 -5.11 -0.20 12.70
N LYS A 29 -4.36 0.82 12.25
CA LYS A 29 -3.57 0.77 11.02
C LYS A 29 -2.43 -0.27 11.11
N LYS A 30 -1.71 -0.31 12.24
CA LYS A 30 -0.66 -1.32 12.46
C LYS A 30 -1.21 -2.74 12.57
N LEU A 31 -2.47 -2.89 12.99
CA LEU A 31 -3.13 -4.18 13.15
C LEU A 31 -4.00 -4.58 11.96
N ALA A 32 -4.09 -3.77 10.90
CA ALA A 32 -4.82 -4.09 9.67
C ALA A 32 -4.20 -5.26 8.88
N VAL A 33 -2.95 -5.61 9.18
CA VAL A 33 -2.29 -6.84 8.68
C VAL A 33 -3.07 -8.12 9.04
N PHE A 34 -3.79 -8.12 10.17
CA PHE A 34 -4.69 -9.20 10.55
C PHE A 34 -6.03 -9.04 9.81
N LYS A 35 -6.19 -9.70 8.68
CA LYS A 35 -7.34 -9.52 7.76
C LYS A 35 -8.68 -10.04 8.30
N THR A 36 -8.68 -10.85 9.36
CA THR A 36 -9.90 -11.37 9.98
C THR A 36 -10.00 -10.96 11.45
N GLU A 37 -11.24 -10.77 11.93
CA GLU A 37 -11.47 -10.43 13.34
C GLU A 37 -10.97 -11.54 14.28
N ALA A 38 -11.03 -12.80 13.87
CA ALA A 38 -10.53 -13.94 14.66
C ALA A 38 -9.00 -13.85 14.89
N THR A 39 -8.22 -13.60 13.82
CA THR A 39 -6.76 -13.43 13.92
C THR A 39 -6.38 -12.18 14.72
N LEU A 40 -7.12 -11.09 14.54
CA LEU A 40 -6.94 -9.87 15.33
C LEU A 40 -7.20 -10.12 16.83
N ARG A 41 -8.33 -10.76 17.18
CA ARG A 41 -8.67 -11.07 18.57
C ARG A 41 -7.65 -11.99 19.23
N LYS A 42 -7.15 -12.99 18.49
CA LYS A 42 -6.05 -13.86 18.98
C LYS A 42 -4.82 -13.01 19.33
N LYS A 43 -4.42 -12.07 18.46
CA LYS A 43 -3.26 -11.21 18.71
C LYS A 43 -3.46 -10.28 19.92
N ILE A 44 -4.65 -9.72 20.08
CA ILE A 44 -5.01 -8.90 21.24
C ILE A 44 -4.96 -9.73 22.52
N LYS A 45 -5.49 -10.96 22.51
CA LYS A 45 -5.44 -11.89 23.65
C LYS A 45 -4.00 -12.22 24.05
N GLU A 46 -3.11 -12.48 23.09
CA GLU A 46 -1.67 -12.69 23.32
C GLU A 46 -1.01 -11.47 23.99
N TYR A 47 -1.36 -10.26 23.56
CA TYR A 47 -0.84 -9.02 24.14
C TYR A 47 -1.31 -8.84 25.57
N VAL A 48 -2.60 -9.07 25.86
CA VAL A 48 -3.19 -9.00 27.18
C VAL A 48 -2.58 -10.05 28.13
N ALA A 49 -2.33 -11.26 27.63
CA ALA A 49 -1.66 -12.32 28.40
C ALA A 49 -0.26 -11.90 28.88
N LYS A 50 0.49 -11.20 28.02
CA LYS A 50 1.84 -10.70 28.34
C LYS A 50 1.86 -9.58 29.41
N SER A 51 0.73 -8.94 29.68
CA SER A 51 0.62 -7.92 30.74
C SER A 51 0.78 -8.47 32.14
N GLY A 52 0.55 -9.78 32.32
CA GLY A 52 0.58 -10.44 33.64
C GLY A 52 -0.58 -10.07 34.58
N ILE A 53 -1.53 -9.23 34.15
CA ILE A 53 -2.69 -8.80 34.95
C ILE A 53 -3.68 -9.95 35.17
N PHE A 54 -3.86 -10.80 34.17
CA PHE A 54 -4.75 -11.95 34.18
C PHE A 54 -3.92 -13.23 34.22
N LYS A 55 -4.33 -14.22 35.02
CA LYS A 55 -3.76 -15.56 35.03
C LYS A 55 -4.13 -16.27 33.73
N LYS A 56 -3.34 -17.27 33.30
CA LYS A 56 -3.54 -18.00 32.06
C LYS A 56 -4.93 -18.62 31.95
N GLU A 57 -5.42 -19.20 33.01
CA GLU A 57 -6.75 -19.80 33.12
C GLU A 57 -7.91 -18.79 33.12
N GLU A 58 -7.63 -17.51 33.31
CA GLU A 58 -8.61 -16.43 33.31
C GLU A 58 -8.85 -15.83 31.92
N LEU A 59 -7.91 -16.03 31.00
CA LEU A 59 -7.90 -15.34 29.70
C LEU A 59 -9.09 -15.64 28.81
N ASP A 60 -9.75 -16.78 28.98
CA ASP A 60 -10.95 -17.16 28.22
C ASP A 60 -12.20 -16.41 28.69
N ASP A 61 -12.23 -15.99 29.96
CA ASP A 61 -13.34 -15.23 30.56
C ASP A 61 -13.18 -13.71 30.42
N VAL A 62 -12.05 -13.24 29.85
CA VAL A 62 -11.81 -11.81 29.66
C VAL A 62 -12.69 -11.26 28.54
N LYS A 63 -13.47 -10.22 28.87
CA LYS A 63 -14.25 -9.44 27.90
C LYS A 63 -13.45 -8.24 27.41
N TYR A 64 -13.60 -7.91 26.14
CA TYR A 64 -12.87 -6.82 25.50
C TYR A 64 -13.83 -5.70 25.09
N ASN A 65 -13.62 -4.50 25.63
CA ASN A 65 -14.26 -3.29 25.12
C ASN A 65 -13.37 -2.69 24.02
N MET A 66 -13.71 -2.97 22.76
CA MET A 66 -12.93 -2.57 21.59
C MET A 66 -13.83 -2.16 20.41
N LYS A 67 -15.07 -1.72 20.67
CA LYS A 67 -16.04 -1.40 19.62
C LYS A 67 -15.50 -0.36 18.63
N ASN A 68 -15.00 0.77 19.14
CA ASN A 68 -14.48 1.86 18.31
C ASN A 68 -13.23 1.42 17.53
N PHE A 69 -12.36 0.65 18.17
CA PHE A 69 -11.19 0.07 17.52
C PHE A 69 -11.60 -0.85 16.36
N LEU A 70 -12.53 -1.77 16.59
CA LEU A 70 -13.03 -2.69 15.55
C LEU A 70 -13.68 -1.95 14.38
N THR A 71 -14.40 -0.87 14.66
CA THR A 71 -15.03 -0.05 13.61
C THR A 71 -13.97 0.53 12.67
N GLU A 72 -12.94 1.17 13.21
CA GLU A 72 -11.87 1.76 12.40
C GLU A 72 -11.01 0.69 11.72
N TRP A 73 -10.67 -0.38 12.43
CA TRP A 73 -9.94 -1.50 11.86
C TRP A 73 -10.68 -2.14 10.66
N LYS A 74 -11.99 -2.36 10.77
CA LYS A 74 -12.82 -2.91 9.67
C LYS A 74 -12.81 -2.01 8.44
N LYS A 75 -12.89 -0.69 8.62
CA LYS A 75 -12.79 0.28 7.52
C LYS A 75 -11.44 0.17 6.81
N LEU A 76 -10.35 0.13 7.57
CA LEU A 76 -8.99 0.03 7.01
C LEU A 76 -8.78 -1.27 6.23
N VAL A 77 -9.20 -2.41 6.79
CA VAL A 77 -9.11 -3.72 6.11
C VAL A 77 -9.95 -3.73 4.83
N ALA A 78 -11.17 -3.18 4.87
CA ALA A 78 -12.03 -3.11 3.68
C ALA A 78 -11.40 -2.23 2.59
N THR A 79 -10.86 -1.06 2.96
CA THR A 79 -10.17 -0.16 2.02
C THR A 79 -8.96 -0.83 1.39
N GLU A 80 -8.11 -1.47 2.20
CA GLU A 80 -6.92 -2.16 1.70
C GLU A 80 -7.28 -3.35 0.79
N THR A 81 -8.32 -4.11 1.15
CA THR A 81 -8.84 -5.21 0.32
C THR A 81 -9.38 -4.69 -1.01
N TYR A 82 -10.09 -3.56 -1.01
CA TYR A 82 -10.56 -2.91 -2.22
C TYR A 82 -9.39 -2.51 -3.13
N ILE A 83 -8.36 -1.84 -2.57
CA ILE A 83 -7.18 -1.42 -3.32
C ILE A 83 -6.49 -2.62 -3.96
N GLN A 84 -6.20 -3.66 -3.19
CA GLN A 84 -5.54 -4.88 -3.68
C GLN A 84 -6.34 -5.53 -4.82
N LYS A 85 -7.67 -5.66 -4.65
CA LYS A 85 -8.55 -6.23 -5.67
C LYS A 85 -8.54 -5.39 -6.96
N LYS A 86 -8.63 -4.06 -6.85
CA LYS A 86 -8.65 -3.16 -8.00
C LYS A 86 -7.33 -3.17 -8.76
N VAL A 87 -6.21 -3.13 -8.05
CA VAL A 87 -4.87 -3.19 -8.64
C VAL A 87 -4.66 -4.52 -9.36
N GLU A 88 -5.05 -5.64 -8.74
CA GLU A 88 -4.92 -6.98 -9.36
C GLU A 88 -5.84 -7.13 -10.59
N GLU A 89 -7.02 -6.52 -10.59
CA GLU A 89 -7.90 -6.48 -11.76
C GLU A 89 -7.23 -5.79 -12.94
N ILE A 90 -6.65 -4.61 -12.72
CA ILE A 90 -5.88 -3.87 -13.75
C ILE A 90 -4.64 -4.64 -14.16
N ARG A 91 -3.86 -5.19 -13.22
CA ARG A 91 -2.68 -6.01 -13.52
C ARG A 91 -3.00 -7.12 -14.54
N ARG A 92 -4.06 -7.90 -14.28
CA ARG A 92 -4.47 -8.99 -15.18
C ARG A 92 -4.91 -8.46 -16.54
N TYR A 93 -5.66 -7.36 -16.55
CA TYR A 93 -6.17 -6.76 -17.78
C TYR A 93 -5.05 -6.28 -18.69
N VAL A 94 -4.07 -5.52 -18.16
CA VAL A 94 -2.96 -5.02 -18.96
C VAL A 94 -2.00 -6.13 -19.37
N HIS A 95 -1.74 -7.10 -18.49
CA HIS A 95 -0.90 -8.26 -18.81
C HIS A 95 -1.46 -9.06 -20.01
N ALA A 96 -2.76 -9.30 -20.03
CA ALA A 96 -3.41 -10.03 -21.14
C ALA A 96 -3.34 -9.28 -22.49
N ARG A 97 -3.02 -7.98 -22.49
CA ARG A 97 -2.92 -7.12 -23.69
C ARG A 97 -1.47 -6.81 -24.08
N TRP A 98 -0.51 -7.16 -23.21
CA TRP A 98 0.89 -6.86 -23.45
C TRP A 98 1.45 -7.73 -24.58
N THR A 99 2.09 -7.09 -25.58
CA THR A 99 2.63 -7.76 -26.77
C THR A 99 4.11 -7.50 -27.02
N LEU A 100 4.73 -6.60 -26.24
CA LEU A 100 6.16 -6.33 -26.31
C LEU A 100 6.96 -7.25 -25.38
N GLY A 101 8.28 -7.05 -25.33
CA GLY A 101 9.21 -7.86 -24.58
C GLY A 101 9.12 -7.70 -23.05
N ALA A 102 10.10 -8.28 -22.37
CA ALA A 102 10.14 -8.30 -20.90
C ALA A 102 10.65 -6.98 -20.30
N LEU A 103 11.34 -6.14 -21.08
CA LEU A 103 12.05 -4.95 -20.62
C LEU A 103 11.10 -3.95 -19.92
N HIS A 104 9.95 -3.67 -20.53
CA HIS A 104 8.91 -2.77 -20.03
C HIS A 104 7.61 -3.52 -19.67
N GLY A 105 7.67 -4.85 -19.52
CA GLY A 105 6.51 -5.72 -19.29
C GLY A 105 6.24 -6.00 -17.81
N ILE A 106 5.50 -7.06 -17.57
CA ILE A 106 4.91 -7.39 -16.26
C ILE A 106 5.94 -7.48 -15.12
N GLY A 107 7.14 -7.99 -15.39
CA GLY A 107 8.18 -8.08 -14.36
C GLY A 107 8.67 -6.71 -13.88
N HIS A 108 8.77 -5.73 -14.81
CA HIS A 108 9.02 -4.33 -14.47
C HIS A 108 7.86 -3.75 -13.65
N TRP A 109 6.63 -3.91 -14.12
CA TRP A 109 5.44 -3.38 -13.44
C TRP A 109 5.26 -3.92 -12.03
N ASP A 110 5.53 -5.22 -11.81
CA ASP A 110 5.49 -5.84 -10.47
C ASP A 110 6.55 -5.20 -9.54
N ARG A 111 7.78 -4.94 -10.01
CA ARG A 111 8.81 -4.25 -9.22
C ARG A 111 8.47 -2.77 -8.97
N VAL A 112 7.88 -2.08 -9.95
CA VAL A 112 7.35 -0.71 -9.75
C VAL A 112 6.27 -0.71 -8.68
N TYR A 113 5.37 -1.69 -8.69
CA TYR A 113 4.37 -1.84 -7.63
C TYR A 113 5.01 -2.05 -6.26
N GLU A 114 5.97 -2.95 -6.13
CA GLU A 114 6.70 -3.22 -4.88
C GLU A 114 7.45 -1.98 -4.37
N ASN A 115 8.12 -1.25 -5.26
CA ASN A 115 8.77 0.01 -4.93
C ASN A 115 7.76 1.05 -4.45
N GLY A 116 6.63 1.18 -5.15
CA GLY A 116 5.54 2.05 -4.75
C GLY A 116 5.01 1.76 -3.35
N GLN A 117 4.87 0.47 -2.97
CA GLN A 117 4.45 0.10 -1.61
C GLN A 117 5.45 0.56 -0.54
N LYS A 118 6.76 0.56 -0.85
CA LYS A 118 7.80 1.07 0.05
C LYS A 118 7.76 2.59 0.21
N LEU A 119 7.23 3.33 -0.78
CA LEU A 119 7.14 4.80 -0.79
C LEU A 119 5.89 5.36 -0.10
N LEU A 120 4.95 4.51 0.31
CA LEU A 120 3.70 4.97 0.94
C LEU A 120 3.95 5.73 2.25
N THR A 121 3.35 6.92 2.33
CA THR A 121 3.24 7.77 3.51
C THR A 121 1.76 8.13 3.73
N PRO A 122 1.37 8.80 4.84
CA PRO A 122 -0.02 9.22 5.05
C PRO A 122 -0.59 10.12 3.93
N ASP A 123 0.27 10.87 3.22
CA ASP A 123 -0.13 11.83 2.19
C ASP A 123 -0.11 11.23 0.78
N VAL A 124 0.33 9.99 0.63
CA VAL A 124 0.40 9.26 -0.65
C VAL A 124 -0.84 8.39 -0.82
N ASN A 125 -1.50 8.51 -1.98
CA ASN A 125 -2.66 7.68 -2.30
C ASN A 125 -2.24 6.28 -2.79
N PRO A 126 -2.46 5.21 -2.00
CA PRO A 126 -1.96 3.87 -2.34
C PRO A 126 -2.65 3.25 -3.56
N LEU A 127 -3.90 3.63 -3.87
CA LEU A 127 -4.60 3.16 -5.06
C LEU A 127 -3.98 3.73 -6.32
N VAL A 128 -3.71 5.05 -6.35
CA VAL A 128 -3.09 5.71 -7.51
C VAL A 128 -1.70 5.13 -7.79
N VAL A 129 -0.86 4.99 -6.75
CA VAL A 129 0.49 4.40 -6.90
C VAL A 129 0.41 2.96 -7.41
N GLY A 130 -0.54 2.16 -6.89
CA GLY A 130 -0.71 0.77 -7.34
C GLY A 130 -1.21 0.66 -8.78
N LEU A 131 -2.12 1.54 -9.20
CA LEU A 131 -2.62 1.57 -10.59
C LEU A 131 -1.56 2.10 -11.56
N PHE A 132 -0.79 3.11 -11.15
CA PHE A 132 0.32 3.66 -11.93
C PHE A 132 1.32 2.57 -12.32
N ALA A 133 1.69 1.72 -11.38
CA ALA A 133 2.65 0.65 -11.62
C ALA A 133 2.33 -0.20 -12.86
N TYR A 134 1.05 -0.46 -13.11
CA TYR A 134 0.61 -1.31 -14.22
C TYR A 134 0.16 -0.53 -15.46
N LEU A 135 -0.11 0.78 -15.33
CA LEU A 135 -0.68 1.56 -16.43
C LEU A 135 0.35 2.47 -17.13
N HIS A 136 1.41 2.94 -16.44
CA HIS A 136 2.31 3.97 -16.97
C HIS A 136 2.96 3.58 -18.30
N ASP A 137 3.42 2.33 -18.41
CA ASP A 137 4.11 1.77 -19.59
C ASP A 137 3.22 0.90 -20.50
N SER A 138 1.97 0.63 -20.10
CA SER A 138 1.07 -0.31 -20.79
C SER A 138 0.68 0.08 -22.21
N CYS A 139 0.94 1.32 -22.62
CA CYS A 139 0.68 1.86 -23.95
C CYS A 139 1.97 2.10 -24.78
N ARG A 140 3.08 1.46 -24.42
CA ARG A 140 4.29 1.45 -25.26
C ARG A 140 4.02 0.72 -26.57
N ILE A 141 4.65 1.19 -27.63
CA ILE A 141 4.59 0.61 -28.97
C ILE A 141 5.89 -0.08 -29.38
N ASP A 142 6.98 0.20 -28.65
CA ASP A 142 8.26 -0.48 -28.75
C ASP A 142 9.03 -0.48 -27.40
N ASP A 143 10.07 -1.30 -27.32
CA ASP A 143 10.94 -1.41 -26.14
C ASP A 143 12.13 -0.40 -26.17
N CYS A 144 12.21 0.47 -27.18
CA CYS A 144 13.26 1.47 -27.33
C CYS A 144 12.81 2.86 -26.85
N GLU A 145 13.08 3.90 -27.66
CA GLU A 145 12.72 5.28 -27.36
C GLU A 145 11.28 5.59 -27.77
N ASP A 146 10.36 5.48 -26.84
CA ASP A 146 8.94 5.77 -27.03
C ASP A 146 8.48 6.95 -26.14
N ILE A 147 8.81 8.17 -26.56
CA ILE A 147 8.60 9.42 -25.78
C ILE A 147 7.14 9.63 -25.39
N ASN A 148 6.18 9.18 -26.20
CA ASN A 148 4.77 9.48 -26.03
C ASN A 148 3.98 8.38 -25.29
N HIS A 149 4.61 7.32 -24.79
CA HIS A 149 3.89 6.21 -24.16
C HIS A 149 3.08 6.67 -22.93
N GLY A 150 3.65 7.54 -22.08
CA GLY A 150 2.95 8.07 -20.90
C GLY A 150 1.73 8.93 -21.26
N GLN A 151 1.82 9.74 -22.33
CA GLN A 151 0.69 10.50 -22.83
C GLN A 151 -0.41 9.55 -23.36
N ARG A 152 -0.04 8.50 -24.11
CA ARG A 152 -1.01 7.50 -24.58
C ARG A 152 -1.67 6.76 -23.43
N ALA A 153 -0.88 6.39 -22.42
CA ALA A 153 -1.42 5.76 -21.19
C ALA A 153 -2.44 6.67 -20.51
N ALA A 154 -2.15 7.95 -20.34
CA ALA A 154 -3.08 8.92 -19.76
C ALA A 154 -4.40 9.04 -20.54
N VAL A 155 -4.35 9.06 -21.85
CA VAL A 155 -5.55 9.08 -22.72
C VAL A 155 -6.31 7.75 -22.61
N TRP A 156 -5.61 6.64 -22.61
CA TRP A 156 -6.24 5.33 -22.51
C TRP A 156 -6.93 5.10 -21.16
N ILE A 157 -6.36 5.58 -20.06
CA ILE A 157 -6.97 5.54 -18.72
C ILE A 157 -8.38 6.14 -18.74
N ASP A 158 -8.61 7.20 -19.52
CA ASP A 158 -9.93 7.80 -19.64
C ASP A 158 -10.98 6.83 -20.20
N THR A 159 -10.59 5.98 -21.12
CA THR A 159 -11.49 4.95 -21.68
C THR A 159 -11.88 3.87 -20.68
N LEU A 160 -11.13 3.73 -19.59
CA LEU A 160 -11.40 2.77 -18.52
C LEU A 160 -12.38 3.29 -17.44
N ARG A 161 -12.72 4.60 -17.48
CA ARG A 161 -13.60 5.25 -16.45
C ARG A 161 -14.91 4.51 -16.24
N ASN A 162 -15.56 4.12 -17.33
CA ASN A 162 -16.89 3.49 -17.27
C ASN A 162 -16.84 1.95 -17.13
N THR A 163 -15.66 1.38 -17.03
CA THR A 163 -15.45 -0.07 -16.93
C THR A 163 -14.64 -0.43 -15.70
N TYR A 164 -13.34 -0.59 -15.86
CA TYR A 164 -12.43 -1.02 -14.79
C TYR A 164 -12.24 0.00 -13.68
N LEU A 165 -12.41 1.30 -13.95
CA LEU A 165 -12.21 2.40 -13.01
C LEU A 165 -13.51 3.09 -12.57
N LYS A 166 -14.69 2.52 -12.87
CA LYS A 166 -16.01 3.12 -12.61
C LYS A 166 -16.28 3.50 -11.15
N ASP A 167 -15.60 2.88 -10.22
CA ASP A 167 -15.69 3.07 -8.77
C ASP A 167 -14.50 3.86 -8.18
N VAL A 168 -13.62 4.37 -9.04
CA VAL A 168 -12.51 5.26 -8.69
C VAL A 168 -12.94 6.71 -8.91
N SER A 169 -12.72 7.58 -7.91
CA SER A 169 -13.10 9.00 -8.03
C SER A 169 -12.30 9.72 -9.12
N ASP A 170 -12.93 10.73 -9.74
CA ASP A 170 -12.32 11.53 -10.81
C ASP A 170 -10.98 12.15 -10.37
N GLU A 171 -10.90 12.69 -9.15
CA GLU A 171 -9.66 13.22 -8.59
C GLU A 171 -8.50 12.21 -8.64
N LYS A 172 -8.76 10.94 -8.30
CA LYS A 172 -7.72 9.89 -8.35
C LYS A 172 -7.37 9.50 -9.78
N ILE A 173 -8.34 9.52 -10.69
CA ILE A 173 -8.10 9.26 -12.10
C ILE A 173 -7.26 10.39 -12.70
N GLU A 174 -7.52 11.64 -12.36
CA GLU A 174 -6.73 12.79 -12.80
C GLU A 174 -5.29 12.72 -12.30
N LEU A 175 -5.09 12.40 -11.00
CA LEU A 175 -3.75 12.17 -10.44
C LEU A 175 -3.00 11.04 -11.18
N LEU A 176 -3.69 9.94 -11.48
CA LEU A 176 -3.13 8.80 -12.20
C LEU A 176 -2.73 9.18 -13.63
N GLN A 177 -3.61 9.89 -14.34
CA GLN A 177 -3.35 10.38 -15.70
C GLN A 177 -2.16 11.32 -15.73
N GLU A 178 -2.09 12.25 -14.77
CA GLU A 178 -0.98 13.20 -14.66
C GLU A 178 0.34 12.49 -14.33
N ALA A 179 0.32 11.53 -13.40
CA ALA A 179 1.50 10.70 -13.12
C ALA A 179 1.98 9.96 -14.37
N CYS A 180 1.09 9.30 -15.11
CA CYS A 180 1.46 8.62 -16.36
C CYS A 180 2.01 9.59 -17.41
N ARG A 181 1.39 10.78 -17.57
CA ARG A 181 1.81 11.76 -18.56
C ARG A 181 3.21 12.29 -18.33
N LEU A 182 3.57 12.51 -17.09
CA LEU A 182 4.78 13.25 -16.70
C LEU A 182 5.96 12.38 -16.24
N HIS A 183 5.79 11.06 -16.03
CA HIS A 183 6.80 10.23 -15.35
C HIS A 183 8.18 10.23 -16.05
N THR A 184 8.22 10.38 -17.38
CA THR A 184 9.48 10.44 -18.15
C THR A 184 10.06 11.84 -18.28
N THR A 185 9.23 12.89 -18.18
CA THR A 185 9.64 14.26 -18.51
C THR A 185 9.84 15.15 -17.29
N ALA A 186 9.10 14.95 -16.22
CA ALA A 186 9.20 15.74 -15.00
C ALA A 186 10.04 15.05 -13.94
N LEU A 187 10.90 15.81 -13.26
CA LEU A 187 11.67 15.28 -12.13
C LEU A 187 10.82 15.21 -10.86
N LYS A 188 10.01 16.24 -10.61
CA LYS A 188 9.18 16.42 -9.41
C LYS A 188 8.00 17.34 -9.73
N THR A 189 6.86 17.09 -9.10
CA THR A 189 5.65 17.93 -9.20
C THR A 189 5.33 18.67 -7.90
N GLY A 190 5.78 18.15 -6.76
CA GLY A 190 5.37 18.60 -5.43
C GLY A 190 4.09 17.93 -4.92
N ASN A 191 3.40 17.15 -5.75
CA ASN A 191 2.30 16.28 -5.30
C ASN A 191 2.88 14.97 -4.78
N PRO A 192 2.69 14.62 -3.49
CA PRO A 192 3.34 13.45 -2.89
C PRO A 192 2.97 12.12 -3.56
N THR A 193 1.75 12.01 -4.10
CA THR A 193 1.30 10.81 -4.80
C THR A 193 1.96 10.66 -6.17
N ILE A 194 2.01 11.74 -6.96
CA ILE A 194 2.65 11.74 -8.28
C ILE A 194 4.16 11.52 -8.13
N ASP A 195 4.78 12.21 -7.19
CA ASP A 195 6.21 12.10 -6.91
C ASP A 195 6.59 10.67 -6.48
N ALA A 196 5.74 10.00 -5.69
CA ALA A 196 5.92 8.58 -5.33
C ALA A 196 5.76 7.64 -6.55
N CYS A 197 4.86 7.94 -7.48
CA CYS A 197 4.75 7.21 -8.74
C CYS A 197 6.04 7.30 -9.55
N PHE A 198 6.60 8.50 -9.71
CA PHE A 198 7.86 8.69 -10.43
C PHE A 198 9.02 7.92 -9.81
N ASP A 199 9.14 8.01 -8.48
CA ASP A 199 10.22 7.32 -7.78
C ASP A 199 10.06 5.81 -7.82
N SER A 200 8.82 5.29 -7.81
CA SER A 200 8.58 3.84 -7.89
C SER A 200 9.13 3.24 -9.20
N ASP A 201 9.00 3.95 -10.32
CA ASP A 201 9.56 3.57 -11.60
C ASP A 201 11.09 3.76 -11.64
N ARG A 202 11.59 4.93 -11.22
CA ARG A 202 13.02 5.24 -11.24
C ARG A 202 13.86 4.30 -10.38
N LEU A 203 13.32 3.80 -9.27
CA LEU A 203 13.98 2.81 -8.43
C LEU A 203 14.18 1.46 -9.14
N ASP A 204 13.50 1.20 -10.27
CA ASP A 204 13.69 0.00 -11.09
C ASP A 204 14.63 0.21 -12.29
N LEU A 205 15.26 1.37 -12.45
CA LEU A 205 16.21 1.65 -13.56
C LEU A 205 17.43 0.71 -13.59
N TRP A 206 17.75 0.07 -12.48
CA TRP A 206 18.81 -0.92 -12.42
C TRP A 206 18.62 -2.10 -13.39
N ARG A 207 17.35 -2.42 -13.77
CA ARG A 207 17.04 -3.45 -14.77
C ARG A 207 17.66 -3.20 -16.15
N VAL A 208 17.94 -1.93 -16.45
CA VAL A 208 18.60 -1.49 -17.68
C VAL A 208 20.05 -1.04 -17.45
N GLY A 209 20.66 -1.46 -16.32
CA GLY A 209 22.05 -1.16 -15.97
C GLY A 209 22.28 0.25 -15.42
N ILE A 210 21.21 1.02 -15.10
CA ILE A 210 21.32 2.37 -14.56
C ILE A 210 21.09 2.33 -13.05
N ILE A 211 22.10 2.71 -12.27
CA ILE A 211 21.97 2.84 -10.81
C ILE A 211 21.08 4.06 -10.50
N PRO A 212 19.97 3.89 -9.77
CA PRO A 212 19.14 5.02 -9.35
C PRO A 212 19.94 6.05 -8.54
N ASP A 213 20.00 7.28 -9.04
CA ASP A 213 20.68 8.39 -8.39
C ASP A 213 19.72 9.09 -7.40
N PRO A 214 20.05 9.14 -6.09
CA PRO A 214 19.23 9.84 -5.09
C PRO A 214 18.90 11.30 -5.47
N ALA A 215 19.80 12.00 -6.16
CA ALA A 215 19.56 13.38 -6.59
C ALA A 215 18.44 13.49 -7.65
N ARG A 216 18.11 12.42 -8.32
CA ARG A 216 17.06 12.33 -9.35
C ARG A 216 15.73 11.78 -8.84
N LEU A 217 15.62 11.53 -7.53
CA LEU A 217 14.37 11.11 -6.92
C LEU A 217 13.62 12.29 -6.30
N ALA A 218 12.31 12.25 -6.37
CA ALA A 218 11.43 13.35 -5.98
C ALA A 218 11.13 13.35 -4.48
N THR A 219 11.05 12.16 -3.84
CA THR A 219 10.67 11.97 -2.45
C THR A 219 11.88 11.67 -1.56
N GLU A 220 11.86 12.12 -0.30
CA GLU A 220 12.94 11.80 0.65
C GLU A 220 13.07 10.29 0.89
N LYS A 221 11.95 9.57 0.91
CA LYS A 221 11.94 8.13 1.10
C LYS A 221 12.53 7.39 -0.10
N GLY A 222 12.29 7.88 -1.32
CA GLY A 222 12.93 7.38 -2.54
C GLY A 222 14.44 7.56 -2.49
N LYS A 223 14.91 8.75 -2.10
CA LYS A 223 16.35 9.05 -1.93
C LYS A 223 17.00 8.12 -0.89
N GLU A 224 16.32 7.89 0.24
CA GLU A 224 16.79 6.97 1.27
C GLU A 224 16.93 5.53 0.73
N ILE A 225 15.92 5.03 0.01
CA ILE A 225 15.95 3.69 -0.61
C ILE A 225 17.10 3.61 -1.61
N ALA A 226 17.25 4.60 -2.49
CA ALA A 226 18.32 4.60 -3.49
C ALA A 226 19.72 4.61 -2.87
N SER A 227 19.89 5.35 -1.76
CA SER A 227 21.18 5.43 -1.05
C SER A 227 21.53 4.16 -0.30
N ASN A 228 20.56 3.37 0.13
CA ASN A 228 20.76 2.18 0.98
C ASN A 228 20.68 0.85 0.22
N THR A 229 20.38 0.85 -1.09
CA THR A 229 20.25 -0.36 -1.89
C THR A 229 21.56 -0.64 -2.64
N ASP A 230 22.06 -1.88 -2.56
CA ASP A 230 23.21 -2.33 -3.35
C ASP A 230 22.75 -2.73 -4.77
N TYR A 231 22.55 -1.73 -5.62
CA TYR A 231 22.16 -1.93 -7.01
C TYR A 231 23.23 -2.61 -7.86
N LYS A 232 24.51 -2.54 -7.47
CA LYS A 232 25.59 -3.21 -8.23
C LYS A 232 25.42 -4.73 -8.17
N SER A 233 25.07 -5.25 -7.00
CA SER A 233 24.81 -6.69 -6.87
C SER A 233 23.56 -7.13 -7.66
N LEU A 234 22.52 -6.27 -7.76
CA LEU A 234 21.30 -6.55 -8.51
C LEU A 234 21.54 -6.55 -10.04
N ILE A 235 22.41 -5.68 -10.53
CA ILE A 235 22.74 -5.59 -11.98
C ILE A 235 23.61 -6.80 -12.42
N CYS A 236 24.41 -7.36 -11.52
CA CYS A 236 25.32 -8.47 -11.81
C CYS A 236 24.70 -9.86 -11.59
N SER A 237 23.48 -9.94 -11.07
CA SER A 237 22.75 -11.19 -10.80
C SER A 237 21.88 -11.63 -11.97
#